data_956fba750c134594793cca903e69c716
#
_entry.id   956fba750c134594793cca903e69c716
#
_cell.length_a   1.000
_cell.length_b   1.000
_cell.length_c   1.000
_cell.angle_alpha   90.00
_cell.angle_beta   90.00
_cell.angle_gamma   90.00
#
_symmetry.space_group_name_H-M   'P 1'
#
loop_
_entity.id
_entity.type
_entity.pdbx_description
1 polymer ?
#
loop_
_entity_poly.entity_id
_entity_poly.type
_entity_poly.pdbx_seq_one_letter_code
_entity_poly.pdbx_strand_id
1 'polypeptide(L)'
;MNEETVQFRWLESKCIGGNVVVFRLEDGTQVKVTLDLDRAGVSINKMGPDGNPMYNFNFSNKATVVPATRKYTVPASQLGVPT
;
A
#
# COMPACT_ATOMS: atom_id res chain seq x y z
N MET A 1 -16.10 -35.65 3.46
CA MET A 1 -16.78 -34.37 3.49
C MET A 1 -16.16 -33.42 2.49
N ASN A 2 -16.96 -32.82 1.68
CA ASN A 2 -16.45 -31.89 0.68
C ASN A 2 -16.41 -30.48 1.24
N GLU A 3 -15.28 -29.87 1.13
CA GLU A 3 -15.20 -28.45 1.43
C GLU A 3 -15.75 -27.66 0.28
N GLU A 4 -16.56 -26.67 0.58
CA GLU A 4 -17.01 -25.77 -0.43
C GLU A 4 -15.87 -24.87 -0.88
N THR A 5 -15.65 -24.85 -2.17
CA THR A 5 -14.67 -23.96 -2.75
C THR A 5 -15.34 -22.65 -3.09
N VAL A 6 -14.81 -21.57 -2.58
CA VAL A 6 -15.31 -20.24 -2.91
C VAL A 6 -14.64 -19.81 -4.21
N GLN A 7 -15.45 -19.51 -5.20
CA GLN A 7 -14.98 -19.06 -6.50
C GLN A 7 -15.08 -17.56 -6.57
N PHE A 8 -14.05 -16.93 -7.09
CA PHE A 8 -14.00 -15.48 -7.21
C PHE A 8 -13.86 -15.09 -8.67
N ARG A 9 -14.51 -14.01 -9.01
CA ARG A 9 -14.32 -13.37 -10.29
C ARG A 9 -13.42 -12.17 -10.06
N TRP A 10 -12.37 -12.07 -10.85
CA TRP A 10 -11.44 -10.94 -10.74
C TRP A 10 -12.08 -9.71 -11.36
N LEU A 11 -11.93 -8.59 -10.68
CA LEU A 11 -12.49 -7.33 -11.09
C LEU A 11 -11.36 -6.38 -11.43
N GLU A 12 -11.56 -5.62 -12.49
CA GLU A 12 -10.67 -4.52 -12.78
C GLU A 12 -10.95 -3.40 -11.80
N SER A 13 -9.90 -2.71 -11.41
CA SER A 13 -10.03 -1.61 -10.47
C SER A 13 -9.41 -0.35 -11.05
N LYS A 14 -9.90 0.77 -10.55
CA LYS A 14 -9.40 2.08 -10.93
C LYS A 14 -9.29 2.90 -9.66
N CYS A 15 -8.14 3.53 -9.46
CA CYS A 15 -7.96 4.41 -8.32
C CYS A 15 -8.75 5.69 -8.55
N ILE A 16 -9.63 6.00 -7.62
CA ILE A 16 -10.40 7.22 -7.66
C ILE A 16 -9.72 8.22 -6.74
N GLY A 17 -9.30 9.35 -7.29
CA GLY A 17 -8.54 10.31 -6.53
C GLY A 17 -7.05 9.96 -6.55
N GLY A 18 -6.32 10.41 -5.55
CA GLY A 18 -4.90 10.16 -5.47
C GLY A 18 -4.60 8.90 -4.67
N ASN A 19 -3.58 8.16 -5.08
CA ASN A 19 -3.11 6.99 -4.36
C ASN A 19 -1.78 7.25 -3.66
N VAL A 20 -1.37 8.50 -3.56
CA VAL A 20 -0.11 8.88 -2.94
C VAL A 20 -0.42 9.73 -1.72
N VAL A 21 0.18 9.37 -0.60
CA VAL A 21 0.09 10.15 0.64
C VAL A 21 1.49 10.62 0.98
N VAL A 22 1.61 11.89 1.34
CA VAL A 22 2.91 12.49 1.65
C VAL A 22 2.91 12.88 3.12
N PHE A 23 3.92 12.42 3.83
CA PHE A 23 4.15 12.80 5.22
C PHE A 23 5.41 13.65 5.28
N ARG A 24 5.36 14.70 6.08
CA ARG A 24 6.56 15.51 6.33
C ARG A 24 7.09 15.19 7.71
N LEU A 25 8.37 14.87 7.76
CA LEU A 25 9.04 14.63 9.01
C LEU A 25 9.55 15.97 9.58
N GLU A 26 9.90 15.98 10.85
CA GLU A 26 10.28 17.24 11.48
C GLU A 26 11.59 17.80 10.97
N ASP A 27 12.42 16.99 10.33
CA ASP A 27 13.67 17.47 9.72
C ASP A 27 13.47 18.01 8.30
N GLY A 28 12.24 18.08 7.82
CA GLY A 28 11.92 18.55 6.48
C GLY A 28 11.90 17.47 5.43
N THR A 29 12.30 16.26 5.77
CA THR A 29 12.22 15.13 4.85
C THR A 29 10.77 14.77 4.60
N GLN A 30 10.47 14.35 3.38
CA GLN A 30 9.13 13.88 3.04
C GLN A 30 9.16 12.40 2.72
N VAL A 31 8.12 11.72 3.13
CA VAL A 31 7.92 10.31 2.80
C VAL A 31 6.67 10.22 1.95
N LYS A 32 6.84 9.75 0.72
CA LYS A 32 5.72 9.50 -0.18
C LYS A 32 5.37 8.03 -0.11
N VAL A 33 4.12 7.74 0.19
CA VAL A 33 3.62 6.38 0.23
C VAL A 33 2.60 6.22 -0.89
N THR A 34 2.86 5.28 -1.77
CA THR A 34 1.95 4.93 -2.86
C THR A 34 1.27 3.63 -2.50
N LEU A 35 -0.04 3.62 -2.61
CA LEU A 35 -0.84 2.44 -2.33
C LEU A 35 -1.48 1.95 -3.61
N ASP A 36 -1.27 0.68 -3.92
CA ASP A 36 -1.86 0.06 -5.10
C ASP A 36 -2.74 -1.10 -4.69
N LEU A 37 -3.89 -1.18 -5.31
CA LEU A 37 -4.75 -2.34 -5.22
C LEU A 37 -4.35 -3.28 -6.36
N ASP A 38 -3.64 -4.33 -6.02
CA ASP A 38 -3.06 -5.21 -7.05
C ASP A 38 -4.13 -6.11 -7.65
N ARG A 39 -5.08 -6.53 -6.83
CA ARG A 39 -6.07 -7.49 -7.27
C ARG A 39 -7.31 -7.38 -6.40
N ALA A 40 -8.45 -7.47 -7.04
CA ALA A 40 -9.73 -7.52 -6.35
C ALA A 40 -10.57 -8.62 -6.95
N GLY A 41 -11.28 -9.33 -6.10
CA GLY A 41 -12.19 -10.38 -6.54
C GLY A 41 -13.49 -10.33 -5.76
N VAL A 42 -14.52 -10.83 -6.37
CA VAL A 42 -15.84 -10.96 -5.76
C VAL A 42 -16.28 -12.41 -5.84
N SER A 43 -16.87 -12.91 -4.78
CA SER A 43 -17.37 -14.29 -4.77
C SER A 43 -18.58 -14.39 -5.70
N ILE A 44 -18.65 -15.49 -6.46
CA ILE A 44 -19.73 -15.72 -7.41
C ILE A 44 -20.62 -16.87 -7.01
N ASN A 45 -20.20 -17.70 -6.07
CA ASN A 45 -20.94 -18.88 -5.70
C ASN A 45 -21.33 -18.91 -4.22
N LYS A 46 -20.98 -17.89 -3.46
CA LYS A 46 -21.25 -17.91 -2.02
C LYS A 46 -21.36 -16.49 -1.50
N MET A 47 -22.31 -16.32 -0.57
CA MET A 47 -22.50 -15.04 0.10
C MET A 47 -21.84 -15.05 1.46
N GLY A 48 -21.48 -13.87 1.94
CA GLY A 48 -21.01 -13.71 3.29
C GLY A 48 -22.15 -13.74 4.30
N PRO A 49 -21.83 -13.66 5.59
CA PRO A 49 -22.85 -13.72 6.64
C PRO A 49 -23.87 -12.59 6.57
N ASP A 50 -23.50 -11.48 5.97
CA ASP A 50 -24.39 -10.33 5.83
C ASP A 50 -25.31 -10.43 4.61
N GLY A 51 -25.25 -11.52 3.86
CA GLY A 51 -26.04 -11.71 2.66
C GLY A 51 -25.47 -11.06 1.41
N ASN A 52 -24.31 -10.46 1.51
CA ASN A 52 -23.64 -9.83 0.37
C ASN A 52 -22.49 -10.69 -0.13
N PRO A 53 -22.08 -10.50 -1.40
CA PRO A 53 -20.92 -11.22 -1.89
C PRO A 53 -19.67 -10.87 -1.08
N MET A 54 -18.77 -11.83 -0.99
CA MET A 54 -17.51 -11.61 -0.33
C MET A 54 -16.50 -11.03 -1.32
N TYR A 55 -15.69 -10.10 -0.83
CA TYR A 55 -14.63 -9.48 -1.64
C TYR A 55 -13.27 -9.86 -1.09
N ASN A 56 -12.34 -10.00 -1.98
CA ASN A 56 -10.97 -10.35 -1.63
C ASN A 56 -10.03 -9.34 -2.29
N PHE A 57 -9.06 -8.83 -1.53
CA PHE A 57 -8.18 -7.79 -2.01
C PHE A 57 -6.72 -8.11 -1.72
N ASN A 58 -5.85 -7.72 -2.62
CA ASN A 58 -4.42 -7.68 -2.37
C ASN A 58 -3.92 -6.27 -2.61
N PHE A 59 -3.20 -5.75 -1.64
CA PHE A 59 -2.62 -4.41 -1.70
C PHE A 59 -1.11 -4.50 -1.70
N SER A 60 -0.48 -3.51 -2.31
CA SER A 60 0.94 -3.28 -2.14
C SER A 60 1.16 -1.81 -1.86
N ASN A 61 2.21 -1.51 -1.12
CA ASN A 61 2.59 -0.13 -0.88
C ASN A 61 4.07 0.05 -1.17
N LYS A 62 4.41 1.27 -1.53
CA LYS A 62 5.78 1.64 -1.82
C LYS A 62 6.05 2.97 -1.16
N ALA A 63 7.13 3.05 -0.41
CA ALA A 63 7.53 4.28 0.24
C ALA A 63 8.78 4.83 -0.42
N THR A 64 8.76 6.12 -0.71
CA THR A 64 9.90 6.82 -1.29
C THR A 64 10.25 7.99 -0.37
N VAL A 65 11.51 8.12 -0.06
CA VAL A 65 12.00 9.20 0.80
C VAL A 65 12.51 10.31 -0.08
N VAL A 66 11.97 11.51 0.13
CA VAL A 66 12.43 12.72 -0.52
C VAL A 66 13.16 13.54 0.54
N PRO A 67 14.49 13.63 0.48
CA PRO A 67 15.21 14.34 1.52
C PRO A 67 14.90 15.83 1.52
N ALA A 68 15.21 16.48 2.62
CA ALA A 68 15.05 17.92 2.73
C ALA A 68 15.82 18.59 1.60
N THR A 69 15.32 19.78 1.19
CA THR A 69 15.85 20.44 0.01
C THR A 69 17.33 20.77 0.12
N ARG A 70 17.80 21.06 1.32
CA ARG A 70 19.20 21.37 1.51
C ARG A 70 19.99 20.09 1.67
N LYS A 71 20.91 19.86 0.77
CA LYS A 71 21.79 18.72 0.85
C LYS A 71 23.19 19.20 1.18
N TYR A 72 23.85 18.51 2.06
CA TYR A 72 25.24 18.72 2.33
C TYR A 72 25.87 17.38 2.67
N THR A 73 27.14 17.27 2.37
CA THR A 73 27.87 16.04 2.59
C THR A 73 28.54 16.11 3.95
N VAL A 74 28.26 15.12 4.78
CA VAL A 74 28.81 15.04 6.11
C VAL A 74 29.44 13.65 6.25
N PRO A 75 30.71 13.58 6.75
CA PRO A 75 31.28 12.26 7.02
C PRO A 75 30.45 11.47 7.98
N ALA A 76 30.42 10.16 7.79
CA ALA A 76 29.57 9.29 8.61
C ALA A 76 29.91 9.43 10.10
N SER A 77 31.16 9.69 10.42
CA SER A 77 31.57 9.87 11.82
C SER A 77 30.88 11.06 12.49
N GLN A 78 30.51 12.07 11.72
CA GLN A 78 29.84 13.26 12.26
C GLN A 78 28.35 13.07 12.36
N LEU A 79 27.82 12.02 11.77
CA LEU A 79 26.41 11.74 11.84
C LEU A 79 26.05 10.87 13.05
N GLY A 80 27.03 10.48 13.82
CA GLY A 80 26.77 9.59 14.93
C GLY A 80 26.45 8.17 14.52
N VAL A 81 26.69 7.83 13.27
CA VAL A 81 26.41 6.51 12.75
C VAL A 81 27.62 5.63 12.95
N PRO A 82 27.45 4.40 13.40
CA PRO A 82 28.61 3.49 13.48
C PRO A 82 29.21 3.30 12.11
N THR A 83 30.49 3.38 12.05
CA THR A 83 31.22 3.22 10.80
C THR A 83 31.95 1.89 10.78
#